data_5e9beffaa296e83a97358ea74a2401f9
#
_entry.id   5e9beffaa296e83a97358ea74a2401f9
#
_cell.length_a   1.000
_cell.length_b   1.000
_cell.length_c   1.000
_cell.angle_alpha   90.00
_cell.angle_beta   90.00
_cell.angle_gamma   90.00
#
_symmetry.space_group_name_H-M   'P 1'
#
loop_
_entity.id
_entity.type
_entity.pdbx_description
1 polymer ?
#
loop_
_entity_poly.entity_id
_entity_poly.type
_entity_poly.pdbx_seq_one_letter_code
_entity_poly.pdbx_strand_id
1 'polypeptide(L)'
;VSFINTIREDIKTVQAQDPAAQNGLVIFLSYPGLHAKWNHVPEHWLWEHGHRSLARVLSQITRHITGVEIHPAAQIGKHFFIDHAMGVVIGETTIVGDNCVLYQGVTLGGTGNETGKRHPTLGNNVTVGTGAKVLGNIRIGNNVKIGGNSVVVKDVPDNCTVVGVPGRIIKRNGCRVFEESFDAKQHREYMPDDAAEQSALNRPGITE
;
A
#
# COMPACT_ATOMS: atom_id res chain seq x y z
N VAL A 1 0.32 4.24 27.26
CA VAL A 1 0.25 2.75 27.13
C VAL A 1 1.68 2.24 27.19
N SER A 2 1.97 1.23 28.03
CA SER A 2 3.31 0.64 28.11
C SER A 2 3.66 -0.06 26.79
N PHE A 3 4.91 0.07 26.32
CA PHE A 3 5.40 -0.60 25.11
C PHE A 3 5.19 -2.14 25.16
N ILE A 4 5.32 -2.75 26.34
CA ILE A 4 5.02 -4.18 26.54
C ILE A 4 3.57 -4.51 26.23
N ASN A 5 2.63 -3.65 26.58
CA ASN A 5 1.22 -3.86 26.25
C ASN A 5 0.98 -3.75 24.73
N THR A 6 1.64 -2.81 24.04
CA THR A 6 1.60 -2.72 22.59
C THR A 6 2.08 -4.01 21.92
N ILE A 7 3.21 -4.58 22.37
CA ILE A 7 3.72 -5.86 21.86
C ILE A 7 2.68 -6.99 22.04
N ARG A 8 2.06 -7.08 23.22
CA ARG A 8 1.04 -8.10 23.50
C ARG A 8 -0.20 -7.95 22.62
N GLU A 9 -0.66 -6.72 22.41
CA GLU A 9 -1.79 -6.42 21.52
C GLU A 9 -1.46 -6.75 20.06
N ASP A 10 -0.26 -6.43 19.61
CA ASP A 10 0.19 -6.73 18.24
C ASP A 10 0.30 -8.25 18.00
N ILE A 11 0.81 -9.01 18.97
CA ILE A 11 0.84 -10.48 18.88
C ILE A 11 -0.58 -11.04 18.76
N LYS A 12 -1.54 -10.55 19.56
CA LYS A 12 -2.95 -10.95 19.45
C LYS A 12 -3.54 -10.56 18.10
N THR A 13 -3.17 -9.42 17.55
CA THR A 13 -3.60 -8.98 16.22
C THR A 13 -3.14 -9.96 15.15
N VAL A 14 -1.88 -10.40 15.19
CA VAL A 14 -1.36 -11.42 14.27
C VAL A 14 -2.12 -12.74 14.42
N GLN A 15 -2.31 -13.22 15.65
CA GLN A 15 -3.07 -14.45 15.91
C GLN A 15 -4.51 -14.42 15.38
N ALA A 16 -5.12 -13.24 15.34
CA ALA A 16 -6.47 -13.06 14.79
C ALA A 16 -6.51 -12.93 13.26
N GLN A 17 -5.42 -12.47 12.64
CA GLN A 17 -5.35 -12.12 11.21
C GLN A 17 -4.68 -13.21 10.36
N ASP A 18 -3.71 -13.94 10.94
CA ASP A 18 -2.94 -14.97 10.24
C ASP A 18 -3.34 -16.37 10.75
N PRO A 19 -4.03 -17.17 9.92
CA PRO A 19 -4.38 -18.54 10.28
C PRO A 19 -3.18 -19.46 10.54
N ALA A 20 -1.99 -19.13 10.03
CA ALA A 20 -0.75 -19.88 10.23
C ALA A 20 -0.01 -19.46 11.52
N ALA A 21 -0.50 -18.43 12.21
CA ALA A 21 0.14 -17.92 13.41
C ALA A 21 0.18 -18.98 14.52
N GLN A 22 1.38 -19.24 15.02
CA GLN A 22 1.63 -20.21 16.10
C GLN A 22 1.53 -19.54 17.48
N ASN A 23 2.33 -19.99 18.42
CA ASN A 23 2.40 -19.38 19.75
C ASN A 23 3.04 -17.97 19.71
N GLY A 24 2.75 -17.17 20.75
CA GLY A 24 3.20 -15.77 20.82
C GLY A 24 4.72 -15.60 20.78
N LEU A 25 5.51 -16.57 21.26
CA LEU A 25 6.98 -16.50 21.19
C LEU A 25 7.50 -16.60 19.76
N VAL A 26 6.92 -17.51 18.95
CA VAL A 26 7.27 -17.65 17.54
C VAL A 26 6.90 -16.37 16.80
N ILE A 27 5.71 -15.80 17.03
CA ILE A 27 5.29 -14.55 16.44
C ILE A 27 6.28 -13.42 16.79
N PHE A 28 6.64 -13.30 18.08
CA PHE A 28 7.59 -12.29 18.54
C PHE A 28 8.96 -12.40 17.84
N LEU A 29 9.43 -13.62 17.57
CA LEU A 29 10.77 -13.84 17.02
C LEU A 29 10.82 -13.85 15.48
N SER A 30 9.71 -14.19 14.79
CA SER A 30 9.78 -14.53 13.37
C SER A 30 8.92 -13.65 12.44
N TYR A 31 8.22 -12.62 12.95
CA TYR A 31 7.39 -11.73 12.12
C TYR A 31 8.09 -10.39 11.85
N PRO A 32 8.77 -10.24 10.71
CA PRO A 32 9.56 -9.05 10.40
C PRO A 32 8.70 -7.78 10.28
N GLY A 33 7.42 -7.91 9.89
CA GLY A 33 6.48 -6.80 9.85
C GLY A 33 6.21 -6.19 11.23
N LEU A 34 6.15 -7.01 12.30
CA LEU A 34 6.06 -6.51 13.67
C LEU A 34 7.35 -5.84 14.11
N HIS A 35 8.50 -6.44 13.78
CA HIS A 35 9.80 -5.84 14.11
C HIS A 35 9.95 -4.45 13.47
N ALA A 36 9.53 -4.30 12.20
CA ALA A 36 9.54 -3.01 11.52
C ALA A 36 8.64 -1.98 12.22
N LYS A 37 7.42 -2.38 12.60
CA LYS A 37 6.49 -1.52 13.35
C LYS A 37 7.05 -1.10 14.70
N TRP A 38 7.64 -2.03 15.46
CA TRP A 38 8.18 -1.73 16.78
C TRP A 38 9.40 -0.82 16.71
N ASN A 39 10.30 -1.02 15.74
CA ASN A 39 11.45 -0.13 15.51
C ASN A 39 11.01 1.25 15.01
N HIS A 40 9.92 1.34 14.27
CA HIS A 40 9.37 2.61 13.83
C HIS A 40 8.97 3.51 15.03
N VAL A 41 8.56 2.98 16.17
CA VAL A 41 8.17 3.78 17.35
C VAL A 41 9.30 4.70 17.84
N PRO A 42 10.52 4.22 18.17
CA PRO A 42 11.62 5.11 18.53
C PRO A 42 12.13 5.97 17.37
N GLU A 43 12.06 5.47 16.13
CA GLU A 43 12.45 6.22 14.92
C GLU A 43 11.53 7.42 14.71
N HIS A 44 10.23 7.24 14.87
CA HIS A 44 9.23 8.30 14.79
C HIS A 44 9.41 9.31 15.92
N TRP A 45 9.63 8.84 17.14
CA TRP A 45 9.92 9.70 18.28
C TRP A 45 11.15 10.60 18.04
N LEU A 46 12.25 10.04 17.54
CA LEU A 46 13.45 10.81 17.16
C LEU A 46 13.15 11.85 16.09
N TRP A 47 12.34 11.49 15.10
CA TRP A 47 11.92 12.41 14.03
C TRP A 47 11.16 13.60 14.58
N GLU A 48 10.17 13.37 15.44
CA GLU A 48 9.35 14.40 16.05
C GLU A 48 10.16 15.31 17.02
N HIS A 49 11.25 14.80 17.61
CA HIS A 49 12.13 15.57 18.48
C HIS A 49 13.31 16.23 17.73
N GLY A 50 13.27 16.31 16.41
CA GLY A 50 14.24 17.03 15.59
C GLY A 50 15.50 16.23 15.23
N HIS A 51 15.68 15.00 15.70
CA HIS A 51 16.83 14.13 15.38
C HIS A 51 16.64 13.40 14.04
N ARG A 52 16.25 14.14 13.00
CA ARG A 52 15.79 13.59 11.71
C ARG A 52 16.84 12.71 11.01
N SER A 53 18.10 13.12 11.00
CA SER A 53 19.18 12.35 10.36
C SER A 53 19.37 11.00 11.05
N LEU A 54 19.37 10.98 12.40
CA LEU A 54 19.50 9.74 13.16
C LEU A 54 18.30 8.83 12.94
N ALA A 55 17.07 9.36 12.98
CA ALA A 55 15.85 8.63 12.68
C ALA A 55 15.93 7.97 11.29
N ARG A 56 16.39 8.71 10.26
CA ARG A 56 16.56 8.15 8.90
C ARG A 56 17.61 7.05 8.82
N VAL A 57 18.74 7.20 9.49
CA VAL A 57 19.76 6.14 9.51
C VAL A 57 19.22 4.87 10.18
N LEU A 58 18.55 5.00 11.34
CA LEU A 58 17.95 3.86 12.04
C LEU A 58 16.87 3.18 11.18
N SER A 59 16.01 3.94 10.52
CA SER A 59 14.99 3.36 9.64
C SER A 59 15.59 2.58 8.45
N GLN A 60 16.76 2.97 7.95
CA GLN A 60 17.45 2.18 6.92
C GLN A 60 18.07 0.89 7.48
N ILE A 61 18.53 0.89 8.73
CA ILE A 61 18.97 -0.32 9.42
C ILE A 61 17.77 -1.27 9.60
N THR A 62 16.63 -0.75 10.09
CA THR A 62 15.38 -1.52 10.21
C THR A 62 14.96 -2.12 8.87
N ARG A 63 14.99 -1.33 7.79
CA ARG A 63 14.70 -1.81 6.44
C ARG A 63 15.63 -2.95 6.03
N HIS A 64 16.93 -2.82 6.30
CA HIS A 64 17.91 -3.85 5.93
C HIS A 64 17.64 -5.18 6.65
N ILE A 65 17.21 -5.12 7.90
CA ILE A 65 16.95 -6.31 8.73
C ILE A 65 15.58 -6.94 8.42
N THR A 66 14.56 -6.11 8.16
CA THR A 66 13.16 -6.56 8.05
C THR A 66 12.64 -6.66 6.63
N GLY A 67 13.31 -6.02 5.66
CA GLY A 67 12.81 -5.85 4.30
C GLY A 67 11.67 -4.84 4.16
N VAL A 68 11.34 -4.09 5.23
CA VAL A 68 10.25 -3.10 5.27
C VAL A 68 10.84 -1.70 5.42
N GLU A 69 10.46 -0.79 4.55
CA GLU A 69 10.77 0.63 4.70
C GLU A 69 9.56 1.39 5.24
N ILE A 70 9.66 1.90 6.47
CA ILE A 70 8.72 2.87 7.02
C ILE A 70 9.49 4.18 7.22
N HIS A 71 9.05 5.25 6.55
CA HIS A 71 9.66 6.55 6.78
C HIS A 71 9.38 7.03 8.21
N PRO A 72 10.36 7.53 8.97
CA PRO A 72 10.16 7.92 10.36
C PRO A 72 9.04 8.96 10.59
N ALA A 73 8.73 9.80 9.61
CA ALA A 73 7.64 10.76 9.68
C ALA A 73 6.25 10.15 9.46
N ALA A 74 6.13 8.93 8.96
CA ALA A 74 4.85 8.29 8.70
C ALA A 74 4.07 8.08 10.02
N GLN A 75 2.76 8.26 9.96
CA GLN A 75 1.87 8.05 11.10
C GLN A 75 1.20 6.68 10.98
N ILE A 76 1.39 5.84 11.98
CA ILE A 76 0.89 4.46 11.98
C ILE A 76 -0.08 4.26 13.15
N GLY A 77 -1.29 3.84 12.83
CA GLY A 77 -2.35 3.55 13.80
C GLY A 77 -2.12 2.27 14.59
N LYS A 78 -3.10 1.95 15.46
CA LYS A 78 -3.09 0.75 16.31
C LYS A 78 -3.42 -0.49 15.50
N HIS A 79 -2.98 -1.66 16.02
CA HIS A 79 -3.30 -2.97 15.41
C HIS A 79 -2.93 -3.05 13.91
N PHE A 80 -1.93 -2.28 13.51
CA PHE A 80 -1.37 -2.34 12.17
C PHE A 80 -0.53 -3.60 12.01
N PHE A 81 -0.81 -4.36 10.97
CA PHE A 81 -0.12 -5.61 10.67
C PHE A 81 0.47 -5.58 9.25
N ILE A 82 1.72 -5.97 9.13
CA ILE A 82 2.38 -6.19 7.85
C ILE A 82 2.68 -7.68 7.73
N ASP A 83 1.94 -8.36 6.85
CA ASP A 83 2.11 -9.78 6.61
C ASP A 83 3.14 -10.03 5.51
N HIS A 84 3.98 -11.08 5.70
CA HIS A 84 5.12 -11.43 4.84
C HIS A 84 6.16 -10.32 4.65
N ALA A 85 5.87 -9.11 4.92
CA ALA A 85 6.70 -7.91 5.08
C ALA A 85 7.58 -7.49 3.89
N MET A 86 8.26 -8.41 3.22
CA MET A 86 9.30 -8.13 2.24
C MET A 86 8.85 -7.13 1.15
N GLY A 87 9.63 -6.05 0.99
CA GLY A 87 9.42 -5.05 -0.06
C GLY A 87 8.27 -4.07 0.19
N VAL A 88 7.72 -4.01 1.41
CA VAL A 88 6.77 -2.95 1.78
C VAL A 88 7.49 -1.62 1.91
N VAL A 89 6.90 -0.56 1.33
CA VAL A 89 7.40 0.82 1.42
C VAL A 89 6.28 1.76 1.86
N ILE A 90 6.50 2.46 2.96
CA ILE A 90 5.59 3.48 3.52
C ILE A 90 6.30 4.83 3.51
N GLY A 91 5.83 5.74 2.65
CA GLY A 91 6.45 7.04 2.41
C GLY A 91 6.21 8.06 3.53
N GLU A 92 6.98 9.14 3.48
CA GLU A 92 7.13 10.17 4.51
C GLU A 92 5.82 10.74 5.07
N THR A 93 4.90 11.13 4.20
CA THR A 93 3.66 11.81 4.62
C THR A 93 2.47 10.86 4.65
N THR A 94 2.71 9.54 4.68
CA THR A 94 1.66 8.52 4.80
C THR A 94 1.00 8.59 6.17
N ILE A 95 -0.32 8.42 6.18
CA ILE A 95 -1.11 8.20 7.39
C ILE A 95 -1.83 6.86 7.22
N VAL A 96 -1.67 5.97 8.19
CA VAL A 96 -2.35 4.68 8.25
C VAL A 96 -3.24 4.67 9.48
N GLY A 97 -4.53 4.42 9.29
CA GLY A 97 -5.51 4.29 10.38
C GLY A 97 -5.35 2.99 11.17
N ASP A 98 -6.29 2.74 12.06
CA ASP A 98 -6.29 1.56 12.93
C ASP A 98 -6.73 0.28 12.19
N ASN A 99 -6.28 -0.88 12.66
CA ASN A 99 -6.63 -2.22 12.16
C ASN A 99 -6.35 -2.41 10.67
N CYS A 100 -5.30 -1.81 10.15
CA CYS A 100 -4.91 -1.95 8.75
C CYS A 100 -3.95 -3.12 8.56
N VAL A 101 -4.09 -3.79 7.42
CA VAL A 101 -3.23 -4.91 7.01
C VAL A 101 -2.60 -4.62 5.66
N LEU A 102 -1.29 -4.71 5.58
CA LEU A 102 -0.54 -4.65 4.32
C LEU A 102 0.16 -5.98 4.07
N TYR A 103 0.14 -6.43 2.83
CA TYR A 103 0.91 -7.59 2.40
C TYR A 103 2.23 -7.18 1.76
N GLN A 104 3.12 -8.17 1.55
CA GLN A 104 4.43 -7.95 0.94
C GLN A 104 4.35 -7.17 -0.39
N GLY A 105 5.39 -6.39 -0.67
CA GLY A 105 5.51 -5.62 -1.91
C GLY A 105 4.56 -4.44 -2.06
N VAL A 106 3.74 -4.12 -1.04
CA VAL A 106 2.86 -2.95 -1.04
C VAL A 106 3.69 -1.67 -1.00
N THR A 107 3.29 -0.68 -1.79
CA THR A 107 3.87 0.66 -1.75
C THR A 107 2.79 1.70 -1.44
N LEU A 108 2.99 2.47 -0.37
CA LEU A 108 2.24 3.70 -0.08
C LEU A 108 3.16 4.86 -0.45
N GLY A 109 3.09 5.30 -1.72
CA GLY A 109 4.09 6.17 -2.36
C GLY A 109 3.55 7.52 -2.83
N GLY A 110 4.45 8.41 -3.21
CA GLY A 110 4.13 9.65 -3.93
C GLY A 110 4.13 9.42 -5.44
N THR A 111 3.63 10.40 -6.22
CA THR A 111 3.58 10.37 -7.69
C THR A 111 4.49 11.40 -8.36
N GLY A 112 5.15 12.27 -7.61
CA GLY A 112 5.98 13.34 -8.15
C GLY A 112 6.98 13.90 -7.15
N ASN A 113 7.57 15.05 -7.51
CA ASN A 113 8.58 15.75 -6.71
C ASN A 113 7.97 16.86 -5.83
N GLU A 114 6.69 16.79 -5.54
CA GLU A 114 5.98 17.78 -4.74
C GLU A 114 6.47 17.77 -3.29
N THR A 115 6.53 18.94 -2.69
CA THR A 115 6.79 19.11 -1.26
C THR A 115 5.46 19.02 -0.47
N GLY A 116 5.52 18.65 0.80
CA GLY A 116 4.35 18.54 1.66
C GLY A 116 3.64 17.18 1.54
N LYS A 117 2.31 17.17 1.72
CA LYS A 117 1.49 15.95 1.69
C LYS A 117 1.42 15.38 0.27
N ARG A 118 2.11 14.25 0.04
CA ARG A 118 2.23 13.59 -1.27
C ARG A 118 2.03 12.08 -1.24
N HIS A 119 1.83 11.49 -0.06
CA HIS A 119 1.58 10.07 0.14
C HIS A 119 0.16 9.83 0.62
N PRO A 120 -0.38 8.62 0.44
CA PRO A 120 -1.77 8.33 0.75
C PRO A 120 -2.11 8.43 2.24
N THR A 121 -3.41 8.63 2.50
CA THR A 121 -4.03 8.48 3.81
C THR A 121 -4.99 7.31 3.76
N LEU A 122 -4.76 6.29 4.59
CA LEU A 122 -5.64 5.14 4.77
C LEU A 122 -6.52 5.37 6.01
N GLY A 123 -7.80 5.13 5.86
CA GLY A 123 -8.74 5.04 6.98
C GLY A 123 -8.55 3.79 7.82
N ASN A 124 -9.53 3.43 8.62
CA ASN A 124 -9.50 2.27 9.49
C ASN A 124 -9.94 0.98 8.77
N ASN A 125 -9.47 -0.18 9.22
CA ASN A 125 -9.86 -1.49 8.70
C ASN A 125 -9.55 -1.65 7.19
N VAL A 126 -8.44 -1.08 6.71
CA VAL A 126 -8.03 -1.16 5.30
C VAL A 126 -7.12 -2.36 5.12
N THR A 127 -7.43 -3.18 4.11
CA THR A 127 -6.56 -4.29 3.68
C THR A 127 -5.97 -3.97 2.31
N VAL A 128 -4.64 -4.01 2.19
CA VAL A 128 -3.93 -3.79 0.92
C VAL A 128 -3.22 -5.08 0.54
N GLY A 129 -3.69 -5.69 -0.54
CA GLY A 129 -3.20 -6.99 -1.04
C GLY A 129 -1.79 -6.92 -1.60
N THR A 130 -1.19 -8.10 -1.74
CA THR A 130 0.17 -8.34 -2.21
C THR A 130 0.54 -7.47 -3.42
N GLY A 131 1.68 -6.78 -3.34
CA GLY A 131 2.24 -6.02 -4.46
C GLY A 131 1.45 -4.78 -4.89
N ALA A 132 0.32 -4.45 -4.26
CA ALA A 132 -0.47 -3.29 -4.64
C ALA A 132 0.27 -1.98 -4.41
N LYS A 133 0.00 -0.99 -5.28
CA LYS A 133 0.57 0.36 -5.22
C LYS A 133 -0.55 1.37 -4.97
N VAL A 134 -0.43 2.12 -3.89
CA VAL A 134 -1.34 3.24 -3.56
C VAL A 134 -0.52 4.50 -3.64
N LEU A 135 -0.79 5.34 -4.64
CA LEU A 135 0.14 6.39 -5.02
C LEU A 135 -0.52 7.77 -5.05
N GLY A 136 0.19 8.75 -4.51
CA GLY A 136 -0.23 10.15 -4.51
C GLY A 136 -0.89 10.57 -3.21
N ASN A 137 -1.23 11.86 -3.12
CA ASN A 137 -2.00 12.42 -2.01
C ASN A 137 -3.48 12.07 -2.17
N ILE A 138 -3.81 10.79 -2.01
CA ILE A 138 -5.16 10.26 -2.12
C ILE A 138 -5.66 9.73 -0.78
N ARG A 139 -6.98 9.65 -0.64
CA ARG A 139 -7.65 9.11 0.53
C ARG A 139 -8.28 7.75 0.22
N ILE A 140 -7.94 6.76 1.01
CA ILE A 140 -8.59 5.46 1.06
C ILE A 140 -9.49 5.44 2.29
N GLY A 141 -10.79 5.29 2.08
CA GLY A 141 -11.79 5.29 3.14
C GLY A 141 -11.69 4.11 4.10
N ASN A 142 -12.63 4.01 5.03
CA ASN A 142 -12.69 2.92 5.99
C ASN A 142 -13.23 1.62 5.35
N ASN A 143 -12.83 0.47 5.90
CA ASN A 143 -13.30 -0.86 5.46
C ASN A 143 -13.03 -1.12 3.97
N VAL A 144 -11.97 -0.56 3.41
CA VAL A 144 -11.58 -0.73 2.00
C VAL A 144 -10.68 -1.95 1.86
N LYS A 145 -10.92 -2.71 0.77
CA LYS A 145 -10.03 -3.80 0.34
C LYS A 145 -9.42 -3.46 -1.00
N ILE A 146 -8.10 -3.48 -1.09
CA ILE A 146 -7.36 -3.30 -2.34
C ILE A 146 -6.79 -4.66 -2.73
N GLY A 147 -7.17 -5.15 -3.90
CA GLY A 147 -6.69 -6.45 -4.41
C GLY A 147 -5.21 -6.44 -4.75
N GLY A 148 -4.61 -7.63 -4.77
CA GLY A 148 -3.19 -7.78 -5.09
C GLY A 148 -2.83 -7.19 -6.46
N ASN A 149 -1.62 -6.63 -6.56
CA ASN A 149 -1.06 -5.97 -7.75
C ASN A 149 -1.90 -4.83 -8.34
N SER A 150 -2.87 -4.30 -7.59
CA SER A 150 -3.65 -3.14 -8.03
C SER A 150 -2.84 -1.84 -7.93
N VAL A 151 -3.10 -0.90 -8.84
CA VAL A 151 -2.49 0.44 -8.82
C VAL A 151 -3.57 1.48 -8.59
N VAL A 152 -3.64 2.03 -7.38
CA VAL A 152 -4.66 2.99 -6.95
C VAL A 152 -4.05 4.39 -6.94
N VAL A 153 -4.62 5.28 -7.76
CA VAL A 153 -4.15 6.67 -7.94
C VAL A 153 -5.27 7.70 -7.76
N LYS A 154 -6.43 7.25 -7.26
CA LYS A 154 -7.60 8.11 -6.98
C LYS A 154 -8.20 7.75 -5.63
N ASP A 155 -8.93 8.69 -5.04
CA ASP A 155 -9.65 8.46 -3.79
C ASP A 155 -10.60 7.27 -3.89
N VAL A 156 -10.68 6.52 -2.79
CA VAL A 156 -11.58 5.37 -2.66
C VAL A 156 -12.53 5.62 -1.49
N PRO A 157 -13.84 5.64 -1.71
CA PRO A 157 -14.84 5.78 -0.64
C PRO A 157 -14.81 4.60 0.34
N ASP A 158 -15.47 4.76 1.48
CA ASP A 158 -15.67 3.72 2.48
C ASP A 158 -16.36 2.48 1.90
N ASN A 159 -16.09 1.32 2.51
CA ASN A 159 -16.74 0.03 2.22
C ASN A 159 -16.60 -0.44 0.75
N CYS A 160 -15.48 -0.11 0.11
CA CYS A 160 -15.20 -0.46 -1.28
C CYS A 160 -14.18 -1.59 -1.41
N THR A 161 -14.27 -2.34 -2.51
CA THR A 161 -13.21 -3.23 -2.99
C THR A 161 -12.70 -2.73 -4.33
N VAL A 162 -11.37 -2.54 -4.42
CA VAL A 162 -10.68 -2.02 -5.62
C VAL A 162 -9.76 -3.09 -6.16
N VAL A 163 -9.73 -3.28 -7.49
CA VAL A 163 -8.80 -4.19 -8.17
C VAL A 163 -8.32 -3.61 -9.50
N GLY A 164 -7.20 -4.11 -9.99
CA GLY A 164 -6.69 -3.86 -11.34
C GLY A 164 -5.72 -2.69 -11.50
N VAL A 165 -5.29 -2.46 -12.75
CA VAL A 165 -4.35 -1.41 -13.17
C VAL A 165 -4.93 -0.71 -14.41
N PRO A 166 -5.40 0.54 -14.28
CA PRO A 166 -5.60 1.28 -13.04
C PRO A 166 -6.70 0.66 -12.14
N GLY A 167 -6.60 0.92 -10.83
CA GLY A 167 -7.53 0.39 -9.83
C GLY A 167 -8.98 0.85 -10.06
N ARG A 168 -9.92 -0.09 -10.08
CA ARG A 168 -11.36 0.13 -10.25
C ARG A 168 -12.15 -0.42 -9.09
N ILE A 169 -13.19 0.30 -8.67
CA ILE A 169 -14.10 -0.17 -7.63
C ILE A 169 -14.98 -1.27 -8.23
N ILE A 170 -14.87 -2.50 -7.71
CA ILE A 170 -15.68 -3.65 -8.14
C ILE A 170 -16.78 -4.02 -7.15
N LYS A 171 -16.69 -3.51 -5.90
CA LYS A 171 -17.73 -3.67 -4.88
C LYS A 171 -17.85 -2.38 -4.07
N ARG A 172 -19.09 -2.06 -3.68
CA ARG A 172 -19.40 -0.97 -2.75
C ARG A 172 -20.50 -1.45 -1.80
N ASN A 173 -20.31 -1.25 -0.48
CA ASN A 173 -21.24 -1.71 0.57
C ASN A 173 -21.62 -3.21 0.41
N GLY A 174 -20.64 -4.06 0.06
CA GLY A 174 -20.86 -5.49 -0.16
C GLY A 174 -21.47 -5.88 -1.50
N CYS A 175 -22.08 -4.97 -2.23
CA CYS A 175 -22.68 -5.21 -3.54
C CYS A 175 -21.66 -5.04 -4.67
N ARG A 176 -21.74 -5.87 -5.72
CA ARG A 176 -20.96 -5.67 -6.94
C ARG A 176 -21.38 -4.37 -7.61
N VAL A 177 -20.39 -3.57 -8.01
CA VAL A 177 -20.60 -2.42 -8.88
C VAL A 177 -20.36 -2.92 -10.31
N PHE A 178 -21.44 -3.04 -11.08
CA PHE A 178 -21.31 -3.22 -12.51
C PHE A 178 -21.03 -1.83 -13.08
N GLU A 179 -19.86 -1.57 -13.63
CA GLU A 179 -19.67 -0.43 -14.52
C GLU A 179 -20.59 -0.65 -15.75
N GLU A 180 -21.77 -0.05 -15.72
CA GLU A 180 -22.48 0.32 -16.94
C GLU A 180 -21.66 1.42 -17.61
N SER A 181 -20.88 1.06 -18.57
CA SER A 181 -19.95 1.91 -19.31
C SER A 181 -18.48 1.86 -18.82
N PHE A 182 -17.83 0.80 -19.11
CA PHE A 182 -16.52 0.97 -19.73
C PHE A 182 -16.84 1.69 -21.06
N ASP A 183 -16.64 3.03 -21.06
CA ASP A 183 -17.00 3.82 -22.21
C ASP A 183 -16.14 3.36 -23.40
N ALA A 184 -16.73 2.56 -24.28
CA ALA A 184 -16.11 2.08 -25.50
C ALA A 184 -15.62 3.24 -26.39
N LYS A 185 -16.06 4.48 -26.12
CA LYS A 185 -15.54 5.69 -26.77
C LYS A 185 -14.13 6.06 -26.28
N GLN A 186 -13.82 5.95 -24.98
CA GLN A 186 -12.46 6.25 -24.50
C GLN A 186 -11.43 5.21 -24.93
N HIS A 187 -11.85 3.97 -25.22
CA HIS A 187 -10.96 2.96 -25.77
C HIS A 187 -10.72 3.13 -27.28
N ARG A 188 -11.64 3.74 -28.01
CA ARG A 188 -11.43 4.03 -29.45
C ARG A 188 -10.47 5.18 -29.71
N GLU A 189 -10.32 6.12 -28.77
CA GLU A 189 -9.31 7.20 -28.88
C GLU A 189 -7.87 6.74 -28.63
N TYR A 190 -7.67 5.53 -28.06
CA TYR A 190 -6.32 4.99 -27.75
C TYR A 190 -5.91 3.78 -28.60
N MET A 191 -6.79 3.31 -29.48
CA MET A 191 -6.42 2.35 -30.54
C MET A 191 -5.95 3.17 -31.74
N PRO A 192 -4.72 2.93 -32.27
CA PRO A 192 -4.38 3.49 -33.58
C PRO A 192 -5.45 3.01 -34.58
N ASP A 193 -5.95 3.93 -35.38
CA ASP A 193 -6.90 3.63 -36.43
C ASP A 193 -6.41 2.41 -37.21
N ASP A 194 -7.24 1.36 -37.31
CA ASP A 194 -6.95 0.14 -38.10
C ASP A 194 -6.56 0.50 -39.55
N ALA A 195 -6.95 1.70 -40.02
CA ALA A 195 -6.53 2.28 -41.29
C ALA A 195 -5.02 2.59 -41.38
N ALA A 196 -4.35 2.90 -40.27
CA ALA A 196 -2.91 3.17 -40.27
C ALA A 196 -2.10 1.86 -40.33
N GLU A 197 -2.60 0.80 -39.71
CA GLU A 197 -1.95 -0.52 -39.69
C GLU A 197 -2.11 -1.23 -41.04
N GLN A 198 -3.29 -1.13 -41.69
CA GLN A 198 -3.53 -1.65 -43.04
C GLN A 198 -2.75 -0.87 -44.09
N SER A 199 -2.50 0.43 -43.93
CA SER A 199 -1.69 1.20 -44.87
C SER A 199 -0.19 0.84 -44.77
N ALA A 200 0.28 0.38 -43.61
CA ALA A 200 1.65 -0.09 -43.42
C ALA A 200 1.91 -1.48 -44.03
N LEU A 201 0.87 -2.33 -44.02
CA LEU A 201 0.92 -3.67 -44.66
C LEU A 201 0.83 -3.66 -46.18
N ASN A 202 0.27 -2.58 -46.76
CA ASN A 202 0.08 -2.43 -48.23
C ASN A 202 1.16 -1.59 -48.91
N ARG A 203 2.34 -1.40 -48.33
CA ARG A 203 3.48 -0.81 -49.07
C ARG A 203 4.00 -1.81 -50.07
N PRO A 204 3.97 -1.48 -51.39
CA PRO A 204 4.54 -2.35 -52.40
C PRO A 204 6.03 -2.50 -52.13
N GLY A 205 6.48 -3.74 -52.02
CA GLY A 205 7.87 -4.08 -51.82
C GLY A 205 8.73 -3.42 -52.89
N ILE A 206 9.78 -2.74 -52.46
CA ILE A 206 10.87 -2.34 -53.33
C ILE A 206 11.59 -3.62 -53.70
N THR A 207 11.37 -4.08 -54.92
CA THR A 207 12.19 -5.11 -55.53
C THR A 207 13.50 -4.48 -55.98
N GLU A 208 14.60 -4.97 -55.48
CA GLU A 208 15.88 -5.15 -56.18
C GLU A 208 16.35 -6.57 -56.00
#